data_345cac12afdb0104bf619d3b723ffbd9
#
_entry.id   345cac12afdb0104bf619d3b723ffbd9
#
_cell.length_a   1.000
_cell.length_b   1.000
_cell.length_c   1.000
_cell.angle_alpha   90.00
_cell.angle_beta   90.00
_cell.angle_gamma   90.00
#
_symmetry.space_group_name_H-M   'P 1'
#
loop_
_entity.id
_entity.type
_entity.pdbx_description
1 polymer ?
#
loop_
_entity_poly.entity_id
_entity_poly.type
_entity_poly.pdbx_seq_one_letter_code
_entity_poly.pdbx_strand_id
1 'polypeptide(L)'
;MPLTPPAHRVPLVFADSPRSTLGIEWELQLVDRDSLDLRQCAAEILTLVGDDPHIHGEMMLNTVELVSGARRTVAECIEDIALAYDRLLPVTVPLRVDLASAGTHPFADPLVQKVTDAERYARLVDRTRLWGHQMLIFGTHVHVGVEQRAKVLPILRALLTRTAHLQCLSASSPFWAGTDTGYADNRAMMFQQLPTAGAPHQFDSWEELEAYAGDMVHTGVIEDFTEVRW
;
A
#
# COMPACT_ATOMS: atom_id res chain seq x y z
N MET A 1 -11.21 37.05 3.18
CA MET A 1 -10.38 37.16 4.38
C MET A 1 -9.11 36.42 4.08
N PRO A 2 -7.92 36.98 4.21
CA PRO A 2 -6.71 36.19 4.13
C PRO A 2 -6.72 35.22 5.30
N LEU A 3 -6.61 33.93 5.00
CA LEU A 3 -6.44 32.88 6.01
C LEU A 3 -5.14 33.21 6.77
N THR A 4 -5.23 33.28 8.09
CA THR A 4 -4.05 33.38 8.96
C THR A 4 -3.09 32.25 8.56
N PRO A 5 -1.80 32.51 8.37
CA PRO A 5 -0.87 31.44 8.04
C PRO A 5 -0.95 30.36 9.12
N PRO A 6 -0.96 29.08 8.75
CA PRO A 6 -1.11 27.98 9.69
C PRO A 6 0.01 28.02 10.72
N ALA A 7 -0.37 27.79 12.00
CA ALA A 7 0.51 27.90 13.14
C ALA A 7 1.59 26.78 13.17
N HIS A 8 1.41 25.73 12.42
CA HIS A 8 2.25 24.52 12.45
C HIS A 8 2.68 24.12 11.04
N ARG A 9 3.89 24.51 10.69
CA ARG A 9 4.49 24.16 9.41
C ARG A 9 5.60 23.15 9.61
N VAL A 10 5.48 21.98 8.97
CA VAL A 10 6.54 20.96 8.95
C VAL A 10 7.28 21.04 7.61
N PRO A 11 8.58 21.37 7.60
CA PRO A 11 9.35 21.38 6.37
C PRO A 11 9.38 19.97 5.74
N LEU A 12 8.94 19.85 4.48
CA LEU A 12 8.98 18.60 3.75
C LEU A 12 10.23 18.57 2.87
N VAL A 13 11.08 17.58 3.13
CA VAL A 13 12.27 17.34 2.32
C VAL A 13 11.86 16.61 1.05
N PHE A 14 12.09 17.24 -0.10
CA PHE A 14 11.93 16.59 -1.39
C PHE A 14 13.20 15.78 -1.70
N ALA A 15 13.05 14.44 -1.71
CA ALA A 15 14.07 13.53 -2.20
C ALA A 15 13.84 13.34 -3.72
N ASP A 16 14.75 13.88 -4.54
CA ASP A 16 14.68 13.73 -5.97
C ASP A 16 14.97 12.30 -6.42
N SER A 17 14.28 11.87 -7.46
CA SER A 17 14.50 10.58 -8.13
C SER A 17 14.75 10.79 -9.60
N PRO A 18 15.62 10.00 -10.26
CA PRO A 18 15.86 10.15 -11.68
C PRO A 18 14.55 10.10 -12.48
N ARG A 19 14.40 11.03 -13.40
CA ARG A 19 13.18 11.21 -14.18
C ARG A 19 12.72 9.91 -14.84
N SER A 20 11.43 9.61 -14.66
CA SER A 20 10.74 8.48 -15.28
C SER A 20 11.37 7.11 -14.98
N THR A 21 12.10 6.98 -13.87
CA THR A 21 12.37 5.66 -13.31
C THR A 21 11.06 5.07 -12.76
N LEU A 22 10.97 3.75 -12.78
CA LEU A 22 9.80 2.99 -12.33
C LEU A 22 10.20 2.04 -11.23
N GLY A 23 9.27 1.77 -10.32
CA GLY A 23 9.32 0.69 -9.35
C GLY A 23 7.94 0.06 -9.23
N ILE A 24 7.89 -1.23 -8.88
CA ILE A 24 6.65 -1.97 -8.63
C ILE A 24 6.78 -2.67 -7.29
N GLU A 25 5.72 -2.56 -6.48
CA GLU A 25 5.47 -3.39 -5.31
C GLU A 25 4.19 -4.18 -5.56
N TRP A 26 4.22 -5.47 -5.32
CA TRP A 26 3.08 -6.36 -5.54
C TRP A 26 2.81 -7.21 -4.31
N GLU A 27 1.71 -6.92 -3.63
CA GLU A 27 1.26 -7.67 -2.46
C GLU A 27 0.54 -8.94 -2.88
N LEU A 28 1.01 -10.08 -2.37
CA LEU A 28 0.48 -11.40 -2.64
C LEU A 28 -0.15 -12.00 -1.40
N GLN A 29 -1.34 -12.56 -1.56
CA GLN A 29 -2.04 -13.35 -0.57
C GLN A 29 -1.38 -14.72 -0.43
N LEU A 30 -1.15 -15.15 0.80
CA LEU A 30 -0.73 -16.50 1.14
C LEU A 30 -1.98 -17.35 1.37
N VAL A 31 -2.30 -18.21 0.41
CA VAL A 31 -3.52 -19.01 0.39
C VAL A 31 -3.20 -20.46 0.69
N ASP A 32 -3.88 -21.06 1.66
CA ASP A 32 -3.79 -22.48 1.93
C ASP A 32 -4.41 -23.28 0.77
N ARG A 33 -3.64 -24.20 0.19
CA ARG A 33 -4.03 -24.95 -1.01
C ARG A 33 -5.26 -25.84 -0.82
N ASP A 34 -5.53 -26.28 0.42
CA ASP A 34 -6.62 -27.22 0.69
C ASP A 34 -7.93 -26.51 1.04
N SER A 35 -7.85 -25.50 1.91
CA SER A 35 -9.01 -24.72 2.36
C SER A 35 -9.34 -23.55 1.47
N LEU A 36 -8.38 -23.08 0.68
CA LEU A 36 -8.39 -21.83 -0.07
C LEU A 36 -8.54 -20.57 0.80
N ASP A 37 -8.39 -20.69 2.12
CA ASP A 37 -8.41 -19.58 3.05
C ASP A 37 -7.01 -18.96 3.21
N LEU A 38 -6.92 -17.79 3.81
CA LEU A 38 -5.66 -17.10 4.08
C LEU A 38 -4.84 -17.83 5.15
N ARG A 39 -3.55 -17.99 4.89
CA ARG A 39 -2.60 -18.62 5.79
C ARG A 39 -1.60 -17.62 6.36
N GLN A 40 -1.55 -17.55 7.69
CA GLN A 40 -0.73 -16.58 8.42
C GLN A 40 0.70 -17.11 8.61
N CYS A 41 1.46 -17.26 7.54
CA CYS A 41 2.79 -17.87 7.53
C CYS A 41 3.89 -17.02 6.88
N ALA A 42 3.66 -15.71 6.70
CA ALA A 42 4.66 -14.82 6.10
C ALA A 42 6.00 -14.86 6.83
N ALA A 43 6.01 -14.85 8.16
CA ALA A 43 7.24 -14.90 8.95
C ALA A 43 8.05 -16.19 8.71
N GLU A 44 7.37 -17.34 8.58
CA GLU A 44 8.00 -18.63 8.25
C GLU A 44 8.60 -18.58 6.83
N ILE A 45 7.81 -18.09 5.86
CA ILE A 45 8.27 -17.97 4.47
C ILE A 45 9.50 -17.06 4.36
N LEU A 46 9.47 -15.88 4.99
CA LEU A 46 10.58 -14.95 4.98
C LEU A 46 11.84 -15.52 5.65
N THR A 47 11.68 -16.31 6.71
CA THR A 47 12.79 -17.01 7.34
C THR A 47 13.43 -18.03 6.39
N LEU A 48 12.62 -18.76 5.63
CA LEU A 48 13.08 -19.77 4.68
C LEU A 48 13.69 -19.16 3.40
N VAL A 49 13.17 -18.04 2.94
CA VAL A 49 13.71 -17.27 1.81
C VAL A 49 15.06 -16.64 2.18
N GLY A 50 15.22 -16.20 3.44
CA GLY A 50 16.39 -15.49 3.91
C GLY A 50 16.38 -14.00 3.52
N ASP A 51 17.57 -13.40 3.52
CA ASP A 51 17.73 -11.97 3.20
C ASP A 51 17.66 -11.76 1.67
N ASP A 52 16.48 -11.43 1.17
CA ASP A 52 16.22 -11.13 -0.23
C ASP A 52 15.72 -9.68 -0.37
N PRO A 53 16.40 -8.82 -1.16
CA PRO A 53 16.03 -7.41 -1.30
C PRO A 53 14.73 -7.18 -2.09
N HIS A 54 14.13 -8.22 -2.66
CA HIS A 54 12.93 -8.15 -3.48
C HIS A 54 11.71 -8.84 -2.87
N ILE A 55 11.86 -9.45 -1.67
CA ILE A 55 10.79 -10.20 -0.99
C ILE A 55 10.66 -9.69 0.45
N HIS A 56 9.53 -9.07 0.76
CA HIS A 56 9.31 -8.43 2.06
C HIS A 56 8.02 -8.92 2.74
N GLY A 57 7.96 -8.71 4.05
CA GLY A 57 6.73 -8.85 4.81
C GLY A 57 5.92 -7.58 4.80
N GLU A 58 4.61 -7.73 4.94
CA GLU A 58 3.65 -6.64 5.02
C GLU A 58 2.93 -6.60 6.36
N MET A 59 1.92 -5.68 6.49
CA MET A 59 1.15 -5.49 7.71
C MET A 59 0.51 -6.77 8.21
N MET A 60 -0.01 -7.60 7.31
CA MET A 60 -0.70 -8.84 7.69
C MET A 60 0.19 -10.06 7.52
N LEU A 61 0.15 -11.01 8.48
CA LEU A 61 0.93 -12.25 8.42
C LEU A 61 0.51 -13.22 7.30
N ASN A 62 -0.53 -12.91 6.56
CA ASN A 62 -1.01 -13.64 5.39
C ASN A 62 -0.58 -13.00 4.06
N THR A 63 0.40 -12.11 4.09
CA THR A 63 0.85 -11.31 2.93
C THR A 63 2.37 -11.35 2.81
N VAL A 64 2.84 -11.50 1.58
CA VAL A 64 4.22 -11.17 1.19
C VAL A 64 4.19 -10.16 0.07
N GLU A 65 5.18 -9.29 0.04
CA GLU A 65 5.32 -8.26 -0.97
C GLU A 65 6.54 -8.53 -1.85
N LEU A 66 6.37 -8.43 -3.16
CA LEU A 66 7.45 -8.47 -4.13
C LEU A 66 7.76 -7.05 -4.61
N VAL A 67 9.03 -6.68 -4.55
CA VAL A 67 9.49 -5.31 -4.88
C VAL A 67 10.52 -5.35 -5.99
N SER A 68 10.31 -4.57 -7.05
CA SER A 68 11.33 -4.40 -8.09
C SER A 68 12.40 -3.40 -7.65
N GLY A 69 13.55 -3.41 -8.30
CA GLY A 69 14.48 -2.28 -8.27
C GLY A 69 13.91 -1.05 -8.98
N ALA A 70 14.56 0.11 -8.78
CA ALA A 70 14.29 1.29 -9.59
C ALA A 70 14.82 1.06 -11.02
N ARG A 71 13.90 0.95 -11.98
CA ARG A 71 14.17 0.55 -13.37
C ARG A 71 13.79 1.65 -14.36
N ARG A 72 14.18 1.50 -15.61
CA ARG A 72 13.85 2.46 -16.67
C ARG A 72 12.65 2.03 -17.52
N THR A 73 12.30 0.76 -17.50
CA THR A 73 11.20 0.20 -18.29
C THR A 73 10.32 -0.69 -17.44
N VAL A 74 9.07 -0.85 -17.86
CA VAL A 74 8.13 -1.79 -17.24
C VAL A 74 8.65 -3.22 -17.35
N ALA A 75 9.27 -3.59 -18.50
CA ALA A 75 9.80 -4.93 -18.70
C ALA A 75 10.86 -5.29 -17.66
N GLU A 76 11.79 -4.39 -17.34
CA GLU A 76 12.80 -4.61 -16.30
C GLU A 76 12.18 -4.75 -14.89
N CYS A 77 11.13 -3.98 -14.57
CA CYS A 77 10.41 -4.16 -13.30
C CYS A 77 9.73 -5.53 -13.23
N ILE A 78 9.07 -5.96 -14.31
CA ILE A 78 8.39 -7.26 -14.38
C ILE A 78 9.40 -8.41 -14.30
N GLU A 79 10.60 -8.25 -14.87
CA GLU A 79 11.68 -9.25 -14.75
C GLU A 79 12.12 -9.42 -13.28
N ASP A 80 12.34 -8.32 -12.55
CA ASP A 80 12.67 -8.37 -11.12
C ASP A 80 11.57 -9.09 -10.31
N ILE A 81 10.30 -8.74 -10.56
CA ILE A 81 9.14 -9.35 -9.88
C ILE A 81 9.04 -10.84 -10.22
N ALA A 82 9.22 -11.23 -11.49
CA ALA A 82 9.19 -12.63 -11.90
C ALA A 82 10.30 -13.46 -11.23
N LEU A 83 11.51 -12.92 -11.18
CA LEU A 83 12.63 -13.57 -10.49
C LEU A 83 12.38 -13.72 -8.98
N ALA A 84 11.79 -12.70 -8.33
CA ALA A 84 11.42 -12.79 -6.93
C ALA A 84 10.31 -13.84 -6.70
N TYR A 85 9.31 -13.86 -7.58
CA TYR A 85 8.23 -14.87 -7.55
C TYR A 85 8.80 -16.30 -7.69
N ASP A 86 9.69 -16.52 -8.63
CA ASP A 86 10.34 -17.83 -8.84
C ASP A 86 11.15 -18.29 -7.63
N ARG A 87 11.72 -17.37 -6.84
CA ARG A 87 12.42 -17.68 -5.58
C ARG A 87 11.46 -18.03 -4.43
N LEU A 88 10.21 -17.56 -4.48
CA LEU A 88 9.18 -17.93 -3.48
C LEU A 88 8.65 -19.36 -3.70
N LEU A 89 8.52 -19.82 -4.94
CA LEU A 89 7.88 -21.11 -5.25
C LEU A 89 8.54 -22.32 -4.54
N PRO A 90 9.89 -22.46 -4.50
CA PRO A 90 10.53 -23.55 -3.77
C PRO A 90 10.21 -23.58 -2.27
N VAL A 91 9.81 -22.45 -1.69
CA VAL A 91 9.45 -22.31 -0.28
C VAL A 91 7.94 -22.54 -0.07
N THR A 92 7.10 -21.94 -0.89
CA THR A 92 5.65 -21.97 -0.71
C THR A 92 5.02 -23.30 -1.12
N VAL A 93 5.53 -23.94 -2.19
CA VAL A 93 4.98 -25.21 -2.69
C VAL A 93 5.07 -26.34 -1.64
N PRO A 94 6.22 -26.60 -0.96
CA PRO A 94 6.29 -27.62 0.09
C PRO A 94 5.40 -27.31 1.29
N LEU A 95 5.18 -26.01 1.60
CA LEU A 95 4.29 -25.57 2.66
C LEU A 95 2.80 -25.67 2.28
N ARG A 96 2.48 -26.08 1.05
CA ARG A 96 1.11 -26.12 0.51
C ARG A 96 0.44 -24.75 0.55
N VAL A 97 1.21 -23.69 0.23
CA VAL A 97 0.75 -22.31 0.12
C VAL A 97 0.76 -21.90 -1.35
N ASP A 98 -0.36 -21.44 -1.85
CA ASP A 98 -0.48 -20.81 -3.15
C ASP A 98 -0.42 -19.28 -3.00
N LEU A 99 0.09 -18.62 -4.03
CA LEU A 99 0.18 -17.17 -4.10
C LEU A 99 -0.98 -16.66 -4.95
N ALA A 100 -1.79 -15.77 -4.40
CA ALA A 100 -2.93 -15.19 -5.12
C ALA A 100 -2.86 -13.65 -5.12
N SER A 101 -3.50 -13.04 -6.10
CA SER A 101 -3.57 -11.58 -6.24
C SER A 101 -4.99 -11.15 -6.54
N ALA A 102 -5.56 -10.37 -5.63
CA ALA A 102 -6.83 -9.68 -5.77
C ALA A 102 -6.86 -8.56 -4.73
N GLY A 103 -7.72 -7.56 -4.89
CA GLY A 103 -7.80 -6.43 -3.95
C GLY A 103 -8.24 -6.83 -2.54
N THR A 104 -9.07 -7.89 -2.41
CA THR A 104 -9.49 -8.50 -1.15
C THR A 104 -9.56 -10.02 -1.31
N HIS A 105 -9.46 -10.77 -0.20
CA HIS A 105 -9.78 -12.19 -0.21
C HIS A 105 -11.32 -12.37 -0.15
N PRO A 106 -11.92 -13.26 -0.97
CA PRO A 106 -13.37 -13.27 -1.13
C PRO A 106 -14.15 -13.71 0.13
N PHE A 107 -13.59 -14.57 0.98
CA PHE A 107 -14.33 -15.11 2.11
C PHE A 107 -13.55 -15.22 3.43
N ALA A 108 -12.27 -14.89 3.46
CA ALA A 108 -11.50 -14.91 4.69
C ALA A 108 -12.12 -13.97 5.74
N ASP A 109 -12.21 -14.43 6.97
CA ASP A 109 -12.69 -13.61 8.09
C ASP A 109 -11.59 -12.61 8.51
N PRO A 110 -11.80 -11.30 8.36
CA PRO A 110 -10.81 -10.30 8.74
C PRO A 110 -10.54 -10.26 10.26
N LEU A 111 -11.47 -10.71 11.09
CA LEU A 111 -11.34 -10.64 12.55
C LEU A 111 -10.36 -11.67 13.13
N VAL A 112 -10.06 -12.73 12.39
CA VAL A 112 -9.10 -13.77 12.84
C VAL A 112 -7.70 -13.58 12.26
N GLN A 113 -7.53 -12.62 11.36
CA GLN A 113 -6.21 -12.34 10.76
C GLN A 113 -5.30 -11.61 11.74
N LYS A 114 -4.00 -11.86 11.63
CA LYS A 114 -2.99 -11.31 12.54
C LYS A 114 -2.12 -10.29 11.85
N VAL A 115 -1.86 -9.23 12.57
CA VAL A 115 -0.92 -8.18 12.19
C VAL A 115 0.51 -8.65 12.51
N THR A 116 1.44 -8.31 11.66
CA THR A 116 2.88 -8.50 11.88
C THR A 116 3.32 -7.74 13.13
N ASP A 117 4.12 -8.39 13.98
CA ASP A 117 4.64 -7.80 15.22
C ASP A 117 5.73 -6.77 14.87
N ALA A 118 5.29 -5.54 14.58
CA ALA A 118 6.15 -4.41 14.31
C ALA A 118 5.52 -3.14 14.90
N GLU A 119 6.36 -2.31 15.51
CA GLU A 119 5.92 -1.10 16.24
C GLU A 119 5.06 -0.16 15.38
N ARG A 120 5.44 0.03 14.11
CA ARG A 120 4.67 0.87 13.15
C ARG A 120 3.25 0.37 12.95
N TYR A 121 3.04 -0.94 12.89
CA TYR A 121 1.71 -1.54 12.72
C TYR A 121 0.91 -1.52 14.01
N ALA A 122 1.55 -1.76 15.16
CA ALA A 122 0.91 -1.64 16.47
C ALA A 122 0.35 -0.23 16.67
N ARG A 123 1.12 0.81 16.33
CA ARG A 123 0.66 2.21 16.39
C ARG A 123 -0.51 2.49 15.44
N LEU A 124 -0.45 1.98 14.21
CA LEU A 124 -1.54 2.14 13.24
C LEU A 124 -2.83 1.49 13.77
N VAL A 125 -2.76 0.26 14.26
CA VAL A 125 -3.90 -0.47 14.84
C VAL A 125 -4.43 0.24 16.08
N ASP A 126 -3.56 0.73 16.98
CA ASP A 126 -3.99 1.48 18.17
C ASP A 126 -4.77 2.75 17.80
N ARG A 127 -4.36 3.44 16.75
CA ARG A 127 -5.02 4.65 16.25
C ARG A 127 -6.33 4.35 15.52
N THR A 128 -6.36 3.33 14.68
CA THR A 128 -7.50 3.01 13.81
C THR A 128 -8.45 1.96 14.39
N ARG A 129 -8.06 1.27 15.48
CA ARG A 129 -8.87 0.29 16.20
C ARG A 129 -9.38 -0.81 15.27
N LEU A 130 -10.71 -0.98 15.20
CA LEU A 130 -11.37 -2.01 14.37
C LEU A 130 -10.91 -1.96 12.91
N TRP A 131 -10.78 -0.77 12.34
CA TRP A 131 -10.40 -0.60 10.94
C TRP A 131 -8.97 -1.08 10.66
N GLY A 132 -8.03 -0.83 11.59
CA GLY A 132 -6.65 -1.34 11.47
C GLY A 132 -6.59 -2.86 11.44
N HIS A 133 -7.38 -3.53 12.25
CA HIS A 133 -7.47 -4.99 12.22
C HIS A 133 -8.14 -5.53 10.93
N GLN A 134 -8.94 -4.71 10.26
CA GLN A 134 -9.64 -5.11 9.03
C GLN A 134 -8.90 -4.71 7.74
N MET A 135 -7.65 -4.27 7.82
CA MET A 135 -6.84 -3.94 6.63
C MET A 135 -6.39 -5.21 5.88
N LEU A 136 -7.35 -6.09 5.56
CA LEU A 136 -7.15 -7.29 4.77
C LEU A 136 -7.31 -6.96 3.29
N ILE A 137 -6.47 -6.06 2.82
CA ILE A 137 -6.47 -5.53 1.46
C ILE A 137 -5.08 -5.70 0.85
N PHE A 138 -5.03 -5.92 -0.45
CA PHE A 138 -3.81 -6.20 -1.19
C PHE A 138 -3.74 -5.28 -2.40
N GLY A 139 -2.56 -4.79 -2.69
CA GLY A 139 -2.36 -3.80 -3.73
C GLY A 139 -1.23 -4.11 -4.69
N THR A 140 -1.20 -3.33 -5.74
CA THR A 140 -0.04 -3.17 -6.60
C THR A 140 0.29 -1.68 -6.63
N HIS A 141 1.49 -1.32 -6.18
CA HIS A 141 1.97 0.04 -6.21
C HIS A 141 2.90 0.24 -7.41
N VAL A 142 2.73 1.35 -8.10
CA VAL A 142 3.62 1.76 -9.18
C VAL A 142 4.26 3.08 -8.81
N HIS A 143 5.57 3.06 -8.58
CA HIS A 143 6.37 4.22 -8.27
C HIS A 143 6.91 4.85 -9.55
N VAL A 144 6.89 6.18 -9.61
CA VAL A 144 7.43 6.94 -10.75
C VAL A 144 8.39 8.00 -10.23
N GLY A 145 9.62 7.97 -10.70
CA GLY A 145 10.66 8.92 -10.31
C GLY A 145 10.37 10.34 -10.80
N VAL A 146 10.45 11.31 -9.88
CA VAL A 146 10.26 12.74 -10.11
C VAL A 146 11.55 13.48 -9.73
N GLU A 147 12.16 14.16 -10.70
CA GLU A 147 13.46 14.81 -10.55
C GLU A 147 13.40 16.26 -10.05
N GLN A 148 12.20 16.85 -9.98
CA GLN A 148 12.03 18.25 -9.60
C GLN A 148 10.81 18.46 -8.72
N ARG A 149 10.99 19.06 -7.55
CA ARG A 149 9.90 19.41 -6.62
C ARG A 149 8.74 20.16 -7.29
N ALA A 150 9.04 21.05 -8.22
CA ALA A 150 8.02 21.85 -8.91
C ALA A 150 7.04 21.01 -9.75
N LYS A 151 7.35 19.74 -10.03
CA LYS A 151 6.47 18.82 -10.77
C LYS A 151 5.47 18.06 -9.88
N VAL A 152 5.71 17.99 -8.58
CA VAL A 152 4.92 17.16 -7.66
C VAL A 152 3.45 17.57 -7.67
N LEU A 153 3.13 18.84 -7.34
CA LEU A 153 1.75 19.31 -7.29
C LEU A 153 1.03 19.24 -8.65
N PRO A 154 1.63 19.62 -9.79
CA PRO A 154 1.05 19.38 -11.10
C PRO A 154 0.75 17.90 -11.40
N ILE A 155 1.63 16.97 -11.00
CA ILE A 155 1.42 15.52 -11.18
C ILE A 155 0.23 15.06 -10.32
N LEU A 156 0.17 15.44 -9.04
CA LEU A 156 -0.95 15.11 -8.16
C LEU A 156 -2.29 15.59 -8.73
N ARG A 157 -2.35 16.83 -9.23
CA ARG A 157 -3.55 17.37 -9.92
C ARG A 157 -3.95 16.56 -11.15
N ALA A 158 -2.97 16.13 -11.94
CA ALA A 158 -3.22 15.32 -13.12
C ALA A 158 -3.73 13.92 -12.74
N LEU A 159 -3.15 13.30 -11.71
CA LEU A 159 -3.57 11.98 -11.21
C LEU A 159 -4.99 12.02 -10.64
N LEU A 160 -5.36 13.07 -9.90
CA LEU A 160 -6.71 13.23 -9.38
C LEU A 160 -7.78 13.12 -10.47
N THR A 161 -7.53 13.68 -11.66
CA THR A 161 -8.46 13.58 -12.80
C THR A 161 -8.47 12.17 -13.44
N ARG A 162 -7.59 11.28 -13.03
CA ARG A 162 -7.46 9.89 -13.52
C ARG A 162 -7.85 8.84 -12.49
N THR A 163 -8.14 9.23 -11.25
CA THR A 163 -8.45 8.30 -10.14
C THR A 163 -9.52 7.28 -10.54
N ALA A 164 -10.64 7.73 -11.12
CA ALA A 164 -11.71 6.82 -11.54
C ALA A 164 -11.25 5.80 -12.60
N HIS A 165 -10.38 6.21 -13.54
CA HIS A 165 -9.83 5.28 -14.54
C HIS A 165 -8.89 4.25 -13.90
N LEU A 166 -8.03 4.68 -12.95
CA LEU A 166 -7.14 3.79 -12.23
C LEU A 166 -7.92 2.79 -11.37
N GLN A 167 -8.97 3.24 -10.68
CA GLN A 167 -9.87 2.36 -9.92
C GLN A 167 -10.56 1.33 -10.82
N CYS A 168 -11.06 1.73 -12.00
CA CYS A 168 -11.64 0.78 -12.94
C CYS A 168 -10.64 -0.28 -13.44
N LEU A 169 -9.39 0.12 -13.65
CA LEU A 169 -8.34 -0.81 -14.09
C LEU A 169 -7.90 -1.78 -13.00
N SER A 170 -7.92 -1.35 -11.72
CA SER A 170 -7.47 -2.15 -10.58
C SER A 170 -8.59 -2.92 -9.89
N ALA A 171 -9.87 -2.70 -10.27
CA ALA A 171 -11.02 -3.31 -9.62
C ALA A 171 -10.96 -4.84 -9.65
N SER A 172 -10.80 -5.46 -8.47
CA SER A 172 -10.63 -6.91 -8.29
C SER A 172 -11.10 -7.39 -6.91
N SER A 173 -12.05 -6.68 -6.28
CA SER A 173 -12.44 -6.92 -4.89
C SER A 173 -13.95 -6.85 -4.66
N PRO A 174 -14.79 -7.63 -5.39
CA PRO A 174 -16.24 -7.55 -5.24
C PRO A 174 -16.76 -8.22 -3.96
N PHE A 175 -15.96 -9.08 -3.33
CA PHE A 175 -16.37 -9.85 -2.16
C PHE A 175 -15.60 -9.43 -0.90
N TRP A 176 -16.26 -9.51 0.26
CA TRP A 176 -15.68 -9.29 1.58
C TRP A 176 -16.32 -10.22 2.60
N ALA A 177 -15.49 -11.00 3.33
CA ALA A 177 -15.94 -11.94 4.36
C ALA A 177 -17.13 -12.81 3.91
N GLY A 178 -17.06 -13.37 2.71
CA GLY A 178 -18.07 -14.24 2.13
C GLY A 178 -19.32 -13.53 1.59
N THR A 179 -19.33 -12.19 1.58
CA THR A 179 -20.47 -11.38 1.12
C THR A 179 -20.15 -10.68 -0.19
N ASP A 180 -21.08 -10.69 -1.14
CA ASP A 180 -21.05 -9.79 -2.30
C ASP A 180 -21.34 -8.37 -1.81
N THR A 181 -20.37 -7.48 -1.98
CA THR A 181 -20.44 -6.10 -1.49
C THR A 181 -21.25 -5.17 -2.41
N GLY A 182 -21.53 -5.61 -3.63
CA GLY A 182 -22.12 -4.79 -4.68
C GLY A 182 -21.14 -3.76 -5.31
N TYR A 183 -19.87 -3.76 -4.89
CA TYR A 183 -18.81 -2.93 -5.47
C TYR A 183 -17.82 -3.79 -6.24
N ALA A 184 -17.34 -3.32 -7.40
CA ALA A 184 -16.26 -3.98 -8.12
C ALA A 184 -14.90 -3.79 -7.42
N ASP A 185 -14.74 -2.68 -6.67
CA ASP A 185 -13.54 -2.30 -5.93
C ASP A 185 -13.87 -1.95 -4.47
N ASN A 186 -14.21 -2.97 -3.67
CA ASN A 186 -14.41 -2.81 -2.23
C ASN A 186 -13.10 -2.47 -1.51
N ARG A 187 -11.93 -2.83 -2.05
CA ARG A 187 -10.63 -2.46 -1.51
C ARG A 187 -10.51 -0.96 -1.32
N ALA A 188 -10.93 -0.16 -2.30
CA ALA A 188 -10.92 1.30 -2.19
C ALA A 188 -11.80 1.80 -1.03
N MET A 189 -12.95 1.17 -0.78
CA MET A 189 -13.83 1.52 0.35
C MET A 189 -13.15 1.22 1.69
N MET A 190 -12.46 0.08 1.80
CA MET A 190 -11.72 -0.30 3.01
C MET A 190 -10.53 0.62 3.25
N PHE A 191 -9.75 0.92 2.20
CA PHE A 191 -8.60 1.80 2.30
C PHE A 191 -8.97 3.21 2.79
N GLN A 192 -10.13 3.74 2.40
CA GLN A 192 -10.64 5.04 2.83
C GLN A 192 -10.94 5.14 4.33
N GLN A 193 -10.92 4.02 5.07
CA GLN A 193 -11.06 4.04 6.54
C GLN A 193 -9.75 4.44 7.26
N LEU A 194 -8.62 4.46 6.55
CA LEU A 194 -7.36 4.92 7.10
C LEU A 194 -7.30 6.45 7.17
N PRO A 195 -6.58 7.00 8.17
CA PRO A 195 -6.37 8.45 8.25
C PRO A 195 -5.78 9.01 6.95
N THR A 196 -6.25 10.18 6.52
CA THR A 196 -5.86 10.89 5.30
C THR A 196 -6.19 10.20 3.97
N ALA A 197 -6.60 8.92 3.98
CA ALA A 197 -6.90 8.19 2.75
C ALA A 197 -8.11 8.78 2.00
N GLY A 198 -8.07 8.71 0.67
CA GLY A 198 -9.14 9.21 -0.19
C GLY A 198 -8.63 10.04 -1.37
N ALA A 199 -9.44 10.99 -1.80
CA ALA A 199 -9.03 11.91 -2.87
C ALA A 199 -7.98 12.90 -2.36
N PRO A 200 -6.86 13.10 -3.10
CA PRO A 200 -5.82 14.05 -2.70
C PRO A 200 -6.33 15.48 -2.62
N HIS A 201 -5.92 16.22 -1.59
CA HIS A 201 -6.17 17.64 -1.51
C HIS A 201 -5.42 18.40 -2.62
N GLN A 202 -6.04 19.50 -3.07
CA GLN A 202 -5.41 20.39 -4.03
C GLN A 202 -4.65 21.47 -3.28
N PHE A 203 -3.38 21.63 -3.59
CA PHE A 203 -2.51 22.68 -3.05
C PHE A 203 -2.01 23.58 -4.18
N ASP A 204 -2.00 24.87 -3.97
CA ASP A 204 -1.47 25.82 -4.94
C ASP A 204 0.03 26.05 -4.76
N SER A 205 0.57 25.76 -3.60
CA SER A 205 1.99 25.90 -3.28
C SER A 205 2.53 24.76 -2.41
N TRP A 206 3.85 24.62 -2.41
CA TRP A 206 4.53 23.68 -1.51
C TRP A 206 4.32 24.06 -0.04
N GLU A 207 4.24 25.35 0.23
CA GLU A 207 3.99 25.91 1.54
C GLU A 207 2.64 25.51 2.11
N GLU A 208 1.60 25.42 1.26
CA GLU A 208 0.29 24.92 1.66
C GLU A 208 0.32 23.42 1.99
N LEU A 209 1.07 22.63 1.22
CA LEU A 209 1.27 21.22 1.50
C LEU A 209 2.01 21.01 2.84
N GLU A 210 3.06 21.80 3.11
CA GLU A 210 3.78 21.78 4.39
C GLU A 210 2.87 22.20 5.56
N ALA A 211 2.00 23.17 5.35
CA ALA A 211 1.02 23.59 6.34
C ALA A 211 0.00 22.48 6.64
N TYR A 212 -0.54 21.84 5.61
CA TYR A 212 -1.44 20.69 5.77
C TYR A 212 -0.77 19.56 6.55
N ALA A 213 0.46 19.19 6.18
CA ALA A 213 1.23 18.17 6.89
C ALA A 213 1.46 18.55 8.36
N GLY A 214 1.81 19.80 8.62
CA GLY A 214 2.01 20.33 9.97
C GLY A 214 0.74 20.27 10.83
N ASP A 215 -0.41 20.61 10.28
CA ASP A 215 -1.69 20.54 10.97
C ASP A 215 -2.07 19.09 11.29
N MET A 216 -1.85 18.13 10.34
CA MET A 216 -2.12 16.72 10.55
C MET A 216 -1.23 16.12 11.65
N VAL A 217 0.06 16.47 11.67
CA VAL A 217 0.99 16.05 12.72
C VAL A 217 0.61 16.69 14.08
N HIS A 218 0.35 18.01 14.09
CA HIS A 218 -0.01 18.71 15.31
C HIS A 218 -1.28 18.18 15.98
N THR A 219 -2.26 17.79 15.17
CA THR A 219 -3.53 17.23 15.65
C THR A 219 -3.46 15.73 15.96
N GLY A 220 -2.32 15.08 15.70
CA GLY A 220 -2.11 13.66 15.95
C GLY A 220 -2.85 12.74 14.97
N VAL A 221 -3.30 13.25 13.83
CA VAL A 221 -3.91 12.45 12.76
C VAL A 221 -2.86 11.57 12.10
N ILE A 222 -1.64 12.10 11.93
CA ILE A 222 -0.46 11.36 11.47
C ILE A 222 0.73 11.64 12.39
N GLU A 223 1.71 10.76 12.42
CA GLU A 223 2.98 10.99 13.13
C GLU A 223 3.97 11.77 12.27
N ASP A 224 4.03 11.42 10.99
CA ASP A 224 4.85 12.12 10.00
C ASP A 224 4.20 12.08 8.62
N PHE A 225 4.81 12.79 7.65
CA PHE A 225 4.25 12.91 6.31
C PHE A 225 4.22 11.60 5.51
N THR A 226 4.99 10.60 5.88
CA THR A 226 4.97 9.28 5.20
C THR A 226 3.66 8.53 5.43
N GLU A 227 2.85 8.97 6.40
CA GLU A 227 1.52 8.41 6.65
C GLU A 227 0.39 9.06 5.83
N VAL A 228 0.70 10.06 5.01
CA VAL A 228 -0.31 10.63 4.11
C VAL A 228 -0.61 9.63 2.98
N ARG A 229 -1.89 9.33 2.82
CA ARG A 229 -2.41 8.33 1.86
C ARG A 229 -3.49 8.95 1.00
N TRP A 230 -3.26 9.00 -0.30
CA TRP A 230 -4.24 9.51 -1.25
C TRP A 230 -4.49 8.53 -2.38
#